data_ec590e3b233f66f6815c3817b10945e6
#
_entry.id   ec590e3b233f66f6815c3817b10945e6
#
_cell.length_a   1.000
_cell.length_b   1.000
_cell.length_c   1.000
_cell.angle_alpha   90.00
_cell.angle_beta   90.00
_cell.angle_gamma   90.00
#
_symmetry.space_group_name_H-M   'P 1'
#
loop_
_entity.id
_entity.type
_entity.pdbx_description
1 polymer ?
#
loop_
_entity_poly.entity_id
_entity_poly.type
_entity_poly.pdbx_seq_one_letter_code
_entity_poly.pdbx_strand_id
1 'polypeptide(L)'
;MNFIPDNFFDIPKDSYVYLKQLLKTSSNIGDTPVRPFIVLLYLLSKFDYLTMEEFAYLLPLCIDKTTAEEIIECITEYRAGRQKIDDIILNRLLEMENYQNALEYLMSSTVTEDVICRIGMNRKSRTFDKPYFPLYNALYSVFVDGETDKIPLVYSLIKKMNLATLWRKYLFNTTSIKAIENKPAECLNRTAFDNVVNEQDFKEVFFEVMHLLKAKSTLSDYLDLNRRYIKTTDVALFEDGVVKLDIIPKYFFNSIADELSHAFTQSDKLYDDVDIQDIADCLVIDETTIINGVNAELDISVTTVEEARNAIERNRYRRLKHLIDVKFTDDKLQTLLQDFESREKDSEIKSMVTENADIPTIFEYVLGIIWYKISDMQGKILDYMKLSLDADLLPKTHAAGGEADIVYEYDETEYYPCHNLLLEATLADGTNQRRMEMEPVSRHLGRHLLRTGNMNSYCVFITTNLDINVLSDFRNRKNSVFYDTQDYENYIQGMKIIPLDTELLKEFISKSVKYRTLYAIFDEAHNSASVPHHRWLDECVRQKISAL
;
A
#
# COMPACT_ATOMS: atom_id res chain seq x y z
N MET A 1 -10.28 17.59 27.06
CA MET A 1 -9.00 16.84 27.17
C MET A 1 -8.94 15.85 26.04
N ASN A 2 -7.87 15.82 25.25
CA ASN A 2 -7.71 14.76 24.26
C ASN A 2 -7.44 13.46 25.00
N PHE A 3 -8.34 12.51 24.87
CA PHE A 3 -8.37 11.29 25.65
C PHE A 3 -7.26 10.32 25.29
N ILE A 4 -6.87 10.30 24.02
CA ILE A 4 -5.69 9.62 23.56
C ILE A 4 -4.67 10.70 23.26
N PRO A 5 -3.56 10.78 24.03
CA PRO A 5 -2.46 11.68 23.69
C PRO A 5 -2.02 11.42 22.24
N ASP A 6 -1.61 12.46 21.52
CA ASP A 6 -1.20 12.39 20.11
C ASP A 6 -0.14 11.28 19.85
N ASN A 7 0.60 10.89 20.87
CA ASN A 7 1.63 9.84 20.81
C ASN A 7 1.23 8.51 21.44
N PHE A 8 -0.03 8.31 21.85
CA PHE A 8 -0.45 7.10 22.56
C PHE A 8 -0.23 5.84 21.71
N PHE A 9 -0.59 5.89 20.43
CA PHE A 9 -0.40 4.78 19.51
C PHE A 9 0.96 4.79 18.82
N ASP A 10 1.82 5.76 19.14
CA ASP A 10 3.09 5.99 18.45
C ASP A 10 2.93 6.16 16.92
N ILE A 11 1.86 6.84 16.53
CA ILE A 11 1.52 7.16 15.14
C ILE A 11 1.68 8.65 14.86
N PRO A 12 1.91 9.05 13.59
CA PRO A 12 1.97 10.46 13.20
C PRO A 12 0.70 11.23 13.58
N LYS A 13 0.85 12.52 13.86
CA LYS A 13 -0.27 13.39 14.26
C LYS A 13 -1.41 13.41 13.23
N ASP A 14 -1.07 13.44 11.94
CA ASP A 14 -2.07 13.42 10.87
C ASP A 14 -2.84 12.10 10.84
N SER A 15 -2.16 10.98 11.07
CA SER A 15 -2.77 9.65 11.14
C SER A 15 -3.75 9.56 12.31
N TYR A 16 -3.43 10.20 13.43
CA TYR A 16 -4.36 10.30 14.56
C TYR A 16 -5.62 11.10 14.22
N VAL A 17 -5.50 12.18 13.46
CA VAL A 17 -6.67 12.94 12.95
C VAL A 17 -7.53 12.05 12.05
N TYR A 18 -6.91 11.29 11.12
CA TYR A 18 -7.64 10.35 10.26
C TYR A 18 -8.30 9.21 11.06
N LEU A 19 -7.62 8.68 12.07
CA LEU A 19 -8.20 7.69 12.99
C LEU A 19 -9.49 8.20 13.61
N LYS A 20 -9.48 9.41 14.18
CA LYS A 20 -10.68 10.05 14.75
C LYS A 20 -11.79 10.20 13.72
N GLN A 21 -11.47 10.61 12.49
CA GLN A 21 -12.48 10.77 11.44
C GLN A 21 -13.08 9.44 11.01
N LEU A 22 -12.28 8.38 10.84
CA LEU A 22 -12.81 7.06 10.49
C LEU A 22 -13.67 6.45 11.59
N LEU A 23 -13.31 6.64 12.86
CA LEU A 23 -14.13 6.22 14.00
C LEU A 23 -15.51 6.89 14.02
N LYS A 24 -15.61 8.15 13.53
CA LYS A 24 -16.84 8.91 13.41
C LYS A 24 -17.65 8.60 12.14
N THR A 25 -17.00 8.06 11.10
CA THR A 25 -17.63 7.87 9.79
C THR A 25 -18.71 6.81 9.84
N SER A 26 -19.92 7.14 9.41
CA SER A 26 -21.00 6.18 9.17
C SER A 26 -21.57 6.27 7.76
N SER A 27 -22.23 5.21 7.35
CA SER A 27 -22.98 5.11 6.10
C SER A 27 -24.31 4.44 6.36
N ASN A 28 -25.38 4.94 5.74
CA ASN A 28 -26.68 4.28 5.85
C ASN A 28 -26.78 3.13 4.86
N ILE A 29 -27.13 1.96 5.37
CA ILE A 29 -27.50 0.77 4.58
C ILE A 29 -28.99 0.53 4.78
N GLY A 30 -29.81 0.93 3.80
CA GLY A 30 -31.24 1.09 4.02
C GLY A 30 -31.48 2.16 5.08
N ASP A 31 -32.21 1.80 6.13
CA ASP A 31 -32.50 2.67 7.27
C ASP A 31 -31.52 2.51 8.44
N THR A 32 -30.55 1.61 8.34
CA THR A 32 -29.58 1.32 9.40
C THR A 32 -28.28 2.10 9.17
N PRO A 33 -27.88 3.00 10.10
CA PRO A 33 -26.56 3.61 10.06
C PRO A 33 -25.52 2.57 10.46
N VAL A 34 -24.40 2.52 9.75
CA VAL A 34 -23.29 1.60 10.02
C VAL A 34 -21.99 2.37 10.08
N ARG A 35 -21.13 2.06 11.04
CA ARG A 35 -19.75 2.56 11.18
C ARG A 35 -18.75 1.49 10.73
N PRO A 36 -18.37 1.44 9.45
CA PRO A 36 -17.62 0.31 8.89
C PRO A 36 -16.24 0.11 9.55
N PHE A 37 -15.59 1.21 9.97
CA PHE A 37 -14.28 1.13 10.61
C PHE A 37 -14.37 0.53 12.02
N ILE A 38 -15.41 0.88 12.79
CA ILE A 38 -15.65 0.27 14.10
C ILE A 38 -15.95 -1.22 13.97
N VAL A 39 -16.73 -1.61 12.95
CA VAL A 39 -16.98 -3.03 12.63
C VAL A 39 -15.68 -3.77 12.35
N LEU A 40 -14.77 -3.18 11.56
CA LEU A 40 -13.45 -3.77 11.32
C LEU A 40 -12.66 -3.96 12.61
N LEU A 41 -12.58 -2.93 13.46
CA LEU A 41 -11.87 -3.01 14.74
C LEU A 41 -12.46 -4.12 15.63
N TYR A 42 -13.78 -4.26 15.66
CA TYR A 42 -14.45 -5.34 16.38
C TYR A 42 -14.09 -6.72 15.84
N LEU A 43 -14.13 -6.92 14.52
CA LEU A 43 -13.73 -8.20 13.92
C LEU A 43 -12.26 -8.52 14.21
N LEU A 44 -11.38 -7.53 14.12
CA LEU A 44 -9.96 -7.68 14.46
C LEU A 44 -9.71 -7.88 15.96
N SER A 45 -10.66 -7.54 16.82
CA SER A 45 -10.60 -7.89 18.26
C SER A 45 -11.00 -9.35 18.54
N LYS A 46 -11.73 -9.99 17.61
CA LYS A 46 -12.13 -11.41 17.72
C LYS A 46 -11.15 -12.33 17.00
N PHE A 47 -10.42 -11.80 16.01
CA PHE A 47 -9.42 -12.52 15.24
C PHE A 47 -8.11 -11.72 15.25
N ASP A 48 -6.97 -12.40 15.34
CA ASP A 48 -5.66 -11.72 15.26
C ASP A 48 -5.43 -11.04 13.92
N TYR A 49 -6.10 -11.51 12.87
CA TYR A 49 -6.06 -10.97 11.51
C TYR A 49 -7.32 -11.35 10.72
N LEU A 50 -7.56 -10.65 9.63
CA LEU A 50 -8.46 -11.07 8.56
C LEU A 50 -7.64 -11.26 7.28
N THR A 51 -7.92 -12.32 6.52
CA THR A 51 -7.37 -12.45 5.16
C THR A 51 -7.93 -11.37 4.25
N MET A 52 -7.25 -11.08 3.14
CA MET A 52 -7.75 -10.09 2.19
C MET A 52 -9.12 -10.48 1.59
N GLU A 53 -9.41 -11.78 1.48
CA GLU A 53 -10.74 -12.25 1.06
C GLU A 53 -11.81 -12.02 2.13
N GLU A 54 -11.53 -12.30 3.40
CA GLU A 54 -12.44 -12.02 4.51
C GLU A 54 -12.70 -10.51 4.64
N PHE A 55 -11.65 -9.70 4.54
CA PHE A 55 -11.75 -8.24 4.56
C PHE A 55 -12.55 -7.69 3.36
N ALA A 56 -12.35 -8.24 2.15
CA ALA A 56 -13.04 -7.79 0.95
C ALA A 56 -14.51 -8.19 0.92
N TYR A 57 -14.81 -9.42 1.31
CA TYR A 57 -16.09 -10.04 1.01
C TYR A 57 -16.98 -10.27 2.24
N LEU A 58 -16.42 -10.44 3.43
CA LEU A 58 -17.20 -10.73 4.64
C LEU A 58 -17.40 -9.50 5.52
N LEU A 59 -16.38 -8.66 5.69
CA LEU A 59 -16.53 -7.40 6.46
C LEU A 59 -17.71 -6.54 5.98
N PRO A 60 -17.94 -6.30 4.66
CA PRO A 60 -19.07 -5.48 4.21
C PRO A 60 -20.46 -6.08 4.48
N LEU A 61 -20.55 -7.35 4.87
CA LEU A 61 -21.81 -8.01 5.25
C LEU A 61 -22.21 -7.73 6.70
N CYS A 62 -21.32 -7.16 7.51
CA CYS A 62 -21.58 -6.79 8.90
C CYS A 62 -22.24 -5.41 8.96
N ILE A 63 -23.54 -5.34 9.19
CA ILE A 63 -24.29 -4.09 9.26
C ILE A 63 -24.76 -3.74 10.67
N ASP A 64 -24.77 -4.70 11.57
CA ASP A 64 -25.11 -4.56 12.99
C ASP A 64 -24.41 -5.65 13.81
N LYS A 65 -24.64 -5.67 15.12
CA LYS A 65 -24.02 -6.64 16.03
C LYS A 65 -24.40 -8.07 15.67
N THR A 66 -25.65 -8.32 15.33
CA THR A 66 -26.18 -9.67 15.00
C THR A 66 -25.48 -10.21 13.76
N THR A 67 -25.46 -9.45 12.69
CA THR A 67 -24.80 -9.84 11.44
C THR A 67 -23.29 -9.98 11.63
N ALA A 68 -22.65 -9.18 12.48
CA ALA A 68 -21.22 -9.33 12.80
C ALA A 68 -20.94 -10.65 13.55
N GLU A 69 -21.78 -11.03 14.50
CA GLU A 69 -21.65 -12.30 15.23
C GLU A 69 -21.83 -13.50 14.27
N GLU A 70 -22.83 -13.46 13.37
CA GLU A 70 -23.01 -14.48 12.34
C GLU A 70 -21.81 -14.57 11.38
N ILE A 71 -21.23 -13.43 10.98
CA ILE A 71 -20.04 -13.43 10.11
C ILE A 71 -18.80 -13.96 10.85
N ILE A 72 -18.67 -13.76 12.17
CA ILE A 72 -17.61 -14.38 12.98
C ILE A 72 -17.72 -15.91 12.91
N GLU A 73 -18.93 -16.47 13.01
CA GLU A 73 -19.15 -17.91 12.83
C GLU A 73 -18.80 -18.34 11.40
N CYS A 74 -19.26 -17.61 10.40
CA CYS A 74 -18.92 -17.88 8.99
C CYS A 74 -17.41 -17.87 8.72
N ILE A 75 -16.65 -16.92 9.27
CA ILE A 75 -15.19 -16.86 9.15
C ILE A 75 -14.57 -18.10 9.79
N THR A 76 -15.06 -18.52 10.95
CA THR A 76 -14.57 -19.70 11.66
C THR A 76 -14.79 -20.98 10.82
N GLU A 77 -16.01 -21.14 10.25
CA GLU A 77 -16.34 -22.26 9.37
C GLU A 77 -15.55 -22.25 8.06
N TYR A 78 -15.36 -21.06 7.47
CA TYR A 78 -14.53 -20.87 6.27
C TYR A 78 -13.08 -21.28 6.53
N ARG A 79 -12.45 -20.80 7.62
CA ARG A 79 -11.09 -21.15 8.00
C ARG A 79 -10.92 -22.64 8.31
N ALA A 80 -11.98 -23.28 8.79
CA ALA A 80 -12.00 -24.72 9.01
C ALA A 80 -12.27 -25.54 7.72
N GLY A 81 -12.46 -24.89 6.56
CA GLY A 81 -12.74 -25.53 5.28
C GLY A 81 -14.13 -26.15 5.15
N ARG A 82 -15.07 -25.79 6.05
CA ARG A 82 -16.46 -26.32 6.05
C ARG A 82 -17.43 -25.47 5.25
N GLN A 83 -17.09 -24.21 4.96
CA GLN A 83 -17.91 -23.28 4.18
C GLN A 83 -17.02 -22.51 3.18
N LYS A 84 -17.61 -22.05 2.08
CA LYS A 84 -16.92 -21.20 1.08
C LYS A 84 -17.45 -19.77 1.18
N ILE A 85 -16.59 -18.78 0.91
CA ILE A 85 -16.98 -17.37 0.85
C ILE A 85 -18.10 -17.14 -0.17
N ASP A 86 -18.05 -17.81 -1.31
CA ASP A 86 -19.06 -17.69 -2.36
C ASP A 86 -20.46 -18.10 -1.86
N ASP A 87 -20.54 -19.17 -1.06
CA ASP A 87 -21.81 -19.64 -0.46
C ASP A 87 -22.33 -18.62 0.58
N ILE A 88 -21.44 -18.02 1.36
CA ILE A 88 -21.82 -17.00 2.36
C ILE A 88 -22.40 -15.76 1.66
N ILE A 89 -21.73 -15.26 0.61
CA ILE A 89 -22.22 -14.11 -0.16
C ILE A 89 -23.56 -14.43 -0.80
N LEU A 90 -23.70 -15.61 -1.43
CA LEU A 90 -24.90 -16.00 -2.14
C LEU A 90 -26.09 -16.13 -1.19
N ASN A 91 -25.92 -16.77 -0.04
CA ASN A 91 -26.96 -16.87 0.98
C ASN A 91 -27.47 -15.49 1.41
N ARG A 92 -26.57 -14.54 1.65
CA ARG A 92 -26.95 -13.16 2.00
C ARG A 92 -27.70 -12.44 0.88
N LEU A 93 -27.33 -12.66 -0.37
CA LEU A 93 -28.06 -12.08 -1.51
C LEU A 93 -29.48 -12.66 -1.61
N LEU A 94 -29.64 -13.99 -1.46
CA LEU A 94 -30.92 -14.68 -1.57
C LEU A 94 -31.86 -14.41 -0.38
N GLU A 95 -31.39 -13.94 0.76
CA GLU A 95 -32.21 -13.46 1.87
C GLU A 95 -32.90 -12.12 1.57
N MET A 96 -32.40 -11.35 0.60
CA MET A 96 -32.97 -10.04 0.27
C MET A 96 -34.22 -10.15 -0.60
N GLU A 97 -35.29 -9.47 -0.22
CA GLU A 97 -36.60 -9.51 -0.90
C GLU A 97 -36.52 -9.19 -2.41
N ASN A 98 -35.68 -8.21 -2.78
CA ASN A 98 -35.52 -7.84 -4.19
C ASN A 98 -34.86 -8.94 -5.03
N TYR A 99 -33.96 -9.75 -4.46
CA TYR A 99 -33.37 -10.90 -5.14
C TYR A 99 -34.34 -12.06 -5.23
N GLN A 100 -35.12 -12.33 -4.17
CA GLN A 100 -36.19 -13.34 -4.17
C GLN A 100 -37.21 -13.01 -5.25
N ASN A 101 -37.75 -11.81 -5.28
CA ASN A 101 -38.70 -11.34 -6.27
C ASN A 101 -38.13 -11.42 -7.72
N ALA A 102 -36.84 -11.15 -7.91
CA ALA A 102 -36.20 -11.24 -9.22
C ALA A 102 -36.02 -12.70 -9.67
N LEU A 103 -35.69 -13.61 -8.75
CA LEU A 103 -35.59 -15.04 -9.03
C LEU A 103 -36.97 -15.62 -9.37
N GLU A 104 -38.01 -15.36 -8.57
CA GLU A 104 -39.39 -15.80 -8.84
C GLU A 104 -39.89 -15.32 -10.21
N TYR A 105 -39.56 -14.05 -10.56
CA TYR A 105 -39.90 -13.52 -11.87
C TYR A 105 -39.20 -14.27 -13.02
N LEU A 106 -37.91 -14.60 -12.88
CA LEU A 106 -37.16 -15.40 -13.85
C LEU A 106 -37.77 -16.81 -14.00
N MET A 107 -38.06 -17.46 -12.86
CA MET A 107 -38.60 -18.83 -12.83
C MET A 107 -39.94 -18.93 -13.53
N SER A 108 -40.79 -17.92 -13.41
CA SER A 108 -42.13 -17.87 -14.02
C SER A 108 -42.17 -17.34 -15.46
N SER A 109 -41.04 -16.79 -15.96
CA SER A 109 -40.99 -16.13 -17.27
C SER A 109 -40.36 -17.01 -18.35
N THR A 110 -40.77 -16.79 -19.62
CA THR A 110 -39.97 -17.19 -20.78
C THR A 110 -38.79 -16.23 -20.90
N VAL A 111 -37.59 -16.77 -21.00
CA VAL A 111 -36.36 -15.94 -20.97
C VAL A 111 -36.20 -15.14 -22.26
N THR A 112 -36.17 -13.85 -22.14
CA THR A 112 -35.92 -12.87 -23.21
C THR A 112 -34.85 -11.87 -22.77
N GLU A 113 -34.34 -11.04 -23.69
CA GLU A 113 -33.41 -9.96 -23.36
C GLU A 113 -33.98 -9.04 -22.27
N ASP A 114 -35.27 -8.69 -22.36
CA ASP A 114 -35.94 -7.85 -21.36
C ASP A 114 -36.02 -8.50 -19.98
N VAL A 115 -36.28 -9.80 -19.91
CA VAL A 115 -36.28 -10.57 -18.64
C VAL A 115 -34.87 -10.53 -18.03
N ILE A 116 -33.84 -10.84 -18.80
CA ILE A 116 -32.45 -10.80 -18.33
C ILE A 116 -32.06 -9.39 -17.85
N CYS A 117 -32.41 -8.34 -18.61
CA CYS A 117 -32.15 -6.97 -18.19
C CYS A 117 -32.89 -6.57 -16.91
N ARG A 118 -34.09 -7.12 -16.67
CA ARG A 118 -34.87 -6.85 -15.47
C ARG A 118 -34.29 -7.55 -14.25
N ILE A 119 -34.02 -8.84 -14.35
CA ILE A 119 -33.42 -9.61 -13.25
C ILE A 119 -31.99 -9.20 -12.94
N GLY A 120 -31.28 -8.59 -13.90
CA GLY A 120 -29.91 -8.12 -13.71
C GLY A 120 -29.79 -6.96 -12.71
N MET A 121 -30.88 -6.25 -12.42
CA MET A 121 -30.99 -5.18 -11.41
C MET A 121 -29.87 -4.12 -11.46
N ASN A 122 -29.41 -3.77 -12.69
CA ASN A 122 -28.32 -2.81 -12.83
C ASN A 122 -28.78 -1.39 -12.47
N ARG A 123 -28.09 -0.74 -11.52
CA ARG A 123 -28.42 0.60 -11.01
C ARG A 123 -28.21 1.71 -12.04
N LYS A 124 -27.21 1.56 -12.94
CA LYS A 124 -26.87 2.61 -13.93
C LYS A 124 -27.82 2.62 -15.12
N SER A 125 -28.08 1.45 -15.71
CA SER A 125 -29.00 1.27 -16.81
C SER A 125 -29.33 -0.22 -17.00
N ARG A 126 -30.58 -0.54 -17.27
CA ARG A 126 -31.00 -1.91 -17.62
C ARG A 126 -30.23 -2.46 -18.82
N THR A 127 -29.86 -1.61 -19.77
CA THR A 127 -29.15 -2.01 -21.00
C THR A 127 -27.72 -2.52 -20.73
N PHE A 128 -27.14 -2.26 -19.57
CA PHE A 128 -25.85 -2.85 -19.21
C PHE A 128 -25.88 -4.38 -19.07
N ASP A 129 -27.05 -4.95 -18.81
CA ASP A 129 -27.21 -6.40 -18.64
C ASP A 129 -27.58 -7.13 -19.95
N LYS A 130 -27.78 -6.43 -21.06
CA LYS A 130 -28.05 -7.05 -22.37
C LYS A 130 -27.05 -8.14 -22.78
N PRO A 131 -25.74 -8.01 -22.55
CA PRO A 131 -24.77 -9.04 -22.91
C PRO A 131 -25.00 -10.40 -22.20
N TYR A 132 -25.73 -10.42 -21.10
CA TYR A 132 -26.06 -11.66 -20.40
C TYR A 132 -27.10 -12.51 -21.14
N PHE A 133 -27.94 -11.95 -22.00
CA PHE A 133 -28.91 -12.75 -22.76
C PHE A 133 -28.26 -13.71 -23.76
N PRO A 134 -27.35 -13.28 -24.65
CA PRO A 134 -26.63 -14.23 -25.51
C PRO A 134 -25.75 -15.19 -24.73
N LEU A 135 -25.18 -14.76 -23.57
CA LEU A 135 -24.44 -15.65 -22.69
C LEU A 135 -25.34 -16.74 -22.08
N TYR A 136 -26.53 -16.37 -21.58
CA TYR A 136 -27.54 -17.31 -21.08
C TYR A 136 -27.82 -18.40 -22.10
N ASN A 137 -28.14 -18.03 -23.33
CA ASN A 137 -28.47 -18.98 -24.40
C ASN A 137 -27.28 -19.91 -24.72
N ALA A 138 -26.07 -19.36 -24.82
CA ALA A 138 -24.87 -20.16 -25.10
C ALA A 138 -24.54 -21.14 -23.96
N LEU A 139 -24.67 -20.72 -22.68
CA LEU A 139 -24.50 -21.58 -21.52
C LEU A 139 -25.59 -22.65 -21.44
N TYR A 140 -26.83 -22.30 -21.77
CA TYR A 140 -27.93 -23.24 -21.84
C TYR A 140 -27.65 -24.37 -22.84
N SER A 141 -27.23 -24.00 -24.08
CA SER A 141 -26.82 -24.96 -25.09
C SER A 141 -25.69 -25.90 -24.61
N VAL A 142 -24.71 -25.37 -23.88
CA VAL A 142 -23.59 -26.18 -23.37
C VAL A 142 -24.02 -27.11 -22.24
N PHE A 143 -24.75 -26.62 -21.23
CA PHE A 143 -24.96 -27.37 -19.99
C PHE A 143 -26.30 -28.11 -19.94
N VAL A 144 -27.32 -27.70 -20.71
CA VAL A 144 -28.63 -28.39 -20.79
C VAL A 144 -28.72 -29.24 -22.05
N ASP A 145 -28.39 -28.65 -23.24
CA ASP A 145 -28.48 -29.36 -24.51
C ASP A 145 -27.23 -30.23 -24.82
N GLY A 146 -26.13 -30.06 -24.07
CA GLY A 146 -24.92 -30.85 -24.21
C GLY A 146 -24.03 -30.45 -25.43
N GLU A 147 -24.25 -29.26 -26.01
CA GLU A 147 -23.56 -28.78 -27.20
C GLU A 147 -22.16 -28.23 -26.86
N THR A 148 -21.18 -29.11 -26.68
CA THR A 148 -19.81 -28.72 -26.29
C THR A 148 -19.08 -27.90 -27.35
N ASP A 149 -19.51 -27.92 -28.60
CA ASP A 149 -19.01 -27.08 -29.70
C ASP A 149 -19.34 -25.58 -29.50
N LYS A 150 -20.27 -25.24 -28.62
CA LYS A 150 -20.60 -23.86 -28.24
C LYS A 150 -19.67 -23.26 -27.17
N ILE A 151 -18.81 -24.03 -26.53
CA ILE A 151 -17.87 -23.54 -25.49
C ILE A 151 -16.98 -22.38 -26.01
N PRO A 152 -16.39 -22.42 -27.23
CA PRO A 152 -15.67 -21.26 -27.79
C PRO A 152 -16.54 -20.02 -27.95
N LEU A 153 -17.84 -20.18 -28.27
CA LEU A 153 -18.79 -19.05 -28.32
C LEU A 153 -18.99 -18.47 -26.92
N VAL A 154 -19.21 -19.28 -25.88
CA VAL A 154 -19.29 -18.83 -24.48
C VAL A 154 -18.07 -17.98 -24.13
N TYR A 155 -16.87 -18.46 -24.40
CA TYR A 155 -15.63 -17.74 -24.13
C TYR A 155 -15.56 -16.40 -24.86
N SER A 156 -15.97 -16.36 -26.13
CA SER A 156 -15.99 -15.14 -26.95
C SER A 156 -16.99 -14.10 -26.46
N LEU A 157 -18.15 -14.52 -25.96
CA LEU A 157 -19.17 -13.65 -25.36
C LEU A 157 -18.67 -13.05 -24.06
N ILE A 158 -18.11 -13.88 -23.17
CA ILE A 158 -17.54 -13.45 -21.88
C ILE A 158 -16.47 -12.38 -22.11
N LYS A 159 -15.58 -12.55 -23.08
CA LYS A 159 -14.49 -11.59 -23.37
C LYS A 159 -14.99 -10.16 -23.64
N LYS A 160 -16.23 -10.00 -24.06
CA LYS A 160 -16.85 -8.70 -24.39
C LYS A 160 -17.63 -8.07 -23.23
N MET A 161 -17.69 -8.75 -22.09
CA MET A 161 -18.47 -8.32 -20.92
C MET A 161 -17.62 -7.53 -19.92
N ASN A 162 -18.25 -6.67 -19.14
CA ASN A 162 -17.57 -5.92 -18.08
C ASN A 162 -16.94 -6.83 -17.01
N LEU A 163 -17.56 -7.99 -16.72
CA LEU A 163 -17.06 -8.97 -15.75
C LEU A 163 -16.28 -10.13 -16.40
N ALA A 164 -15.67 -9.88 -17.56
CA ALA A 164 -14.95 -10.88 -18.35
C ALA A 164 -13.96 -11.72 -17.52
N THR A 165 -13.20 -11.08 -16.65
CA THR A 165 -12.17 -11.74 -15.83
C THR A 165 -12.78 -12.70 -14.82
N LEU A 166 -13.86 -12.31 -14.13
CA LEU A 166 -14.53 -13.14 -13.13
C LEU A 166 -15.24 -14.33 -13.79
N TRP A 167 -16.05 -14.09 -14.84
CA TRP A 167 -16.69 -15.17 -15.59
C TRP A 167 -15.70 -16.16 -16.18
N ARG A 168 -14.58 -15.67 -16.73
CA ARG A 168 -13.53 -16.53 -17.27
C ARG A 168 -12.88 -17.39 -16.18
N LYS A 169 -12.52 -16.79 -15.03
CA LYS A 169 -11.96 -17.56 -13.90
C LYS A 169 -12.94 -18.58 -13.34
N TYR A 170 -14.22 -18.26 -13.34
CA TYR A 170 -15.27 -19.16 -12.86
C TYR A 170 -15.47 -20.36 -13.80
N LEU A 171 -15.56 -20.14 -15.10
CA LEU A 171 -15.90 -21.18 -16.08
C LEU A 171 -14.69 -21.88 -16.69
N PHE A 172 -13.52 -21.25 -16.79
CA PHE A 172 -12.40 -21.78 -17.57
C PHE A 172 -11.11 -21.91 -16.75
N ASN A 173 -10.42 -23.05 -16.93
CA ASN A 173 -9.10 -23.32 -16.35
C ASN A 173 -7.93 -22.78 -17.19
N THR A 174 -8.21 -22.17 -18.35
CA THR A 174 -7.20 -21.68 -19.29
C THR A 174 -7.59 -20.32 -19.88
N THR A 175 -6.60 -19.57 -20.36
CA THR A 175 -6.77 -18.35 -21.16
C THR A 175 -6.42 -18.57 -22.64
N SER A 176 -5.96 -19.75 -23.02
CA SER A 176 -5.52 -20.07 -24.36
C SER A 176 -6.71 -20.32 -25.30
N ILE A 177 -6.94 -19.40 -26.22
CA ILE A 177 -8.00 -19.53 -27.25
C ILE A 177 -7.83 -20.82 -28.06
N LYS A 178 -6.59 -21.14 -28.46
CA LYS A 178 -6.29 -22.38 -29.21
C LYS A 178 -6.64 -23.65 -28.43
N ALA A 179 -6.44 -23.65 -27.10
CA ALA A 179 -6.82 -24.80 -26.28
C ALA A 179 -8.35 -24.95 -26.23
N ILE A 180 -9.08 -23.84 -26.06
CA ILE A 180 -10.55 -23.81 -26.01
C ILE A 180 -11.17 -24.26 -27.34
N GLU A 181 -10.57 -23.86 -28.48
CA GLU A 181 -11.04 -24.30 -29.81
C GLU A 181 -10.77 -25.78 -30.10
N ASN A 182 -9.61 -26.30 -29.66
CA ASN A 182 -9.21 -27.68 -29.96
C ASN A 182 -9.78 -28.74 -28.99
N LYS A 183 -9.94 -28.37 -27.69
CA LYS A 183 -10.37 -29.25 -26.61
C LYS A 183 -11.31 -28.54 -25.64
N PRO A 184 -12.47 -28.09 -26.13
CA PRO A 184 -13.34 -27.18 -25.37
C PRO A 184 -13.77 -27.75 -24.02
N ALA A 185 -14.20 -29.00 -23.95
CA ALA A 185 -14.67 -29.63 -22.70
C ALA A 185 -13.58 -29.78 -21.64
N GLU A 186 -12.30 -29.99 -22.04
CA GLU A 186 -11.18 -30.10 -21.10
C GLU A 186 -10.81 -28.72 -20.48
N CYS A 187 -11.27 -27.63 -21.09
CA CYS A 187 -10.99 -26.28 -20.65
C CYS A 187 -11.98 -25.70 -19.63
N LEU A 188 -13.06 -26.42 -19.33
CA LEU A 188 -14.04 -25.98 -18.33
C LEU A 188 -13.59 -26.38 -16.91
N ASN A 189 -13.88 -25.47 -15.96
CA ASN A 189 -13.85 -25.78 -14.54
C ASN A 189 -15.10 -26.57 -14.16
N ARG A 190 -15.02 -27.30 -13.06
CA ARG A 190 -16.24 -27.80 -12.39
C ARG A 190 -16.92 -26.66 -11.65
N THR A 191 -18.20 -26.42 -11.96
CA THR A 191 -19.00 -25.31 -11.44
C THR A 191 -20.38 -25.78 -11.03
N ALA A 192 -21.22 -24.88 -10.51
CA ALA A 192 -22.61 -25.19 -10.23
C ALA A 192 -23.40 -25.63 -11.47
N PHE A 193 -23.01 -25.19 -12.67
CA PHE A 193 -23.64 -25.60 -13.93
C PHE A 193 -23.55 -27.10 -14.23
N ASP A 194 -22.54 -27.81 -13.69
CA ASP A 194 -22.38 -29.25 -13.91
C ASP A 194 -23.49 -30.10 -13.24
N ASN A 195 -24.23 -29.53 -12.30
CA ASN A 195 -25.31 -30.20 -11.57
C ASN A 195 -26.71 -29.90 -12.16
N VAL A 196 -26.78 -29.12 -13.22
CA VAL A 196 -28.02 -28.74 -13.89
C VAL A 196 -28.60 -29.94 -14.65
N VAL A 197 -29.88 -30.25 -14.44
CA VAL A 197 -30.58 -31.37 -15.11
C VAL A 197 -31.76 -30.92 -15.98
N ASN A 198 -32.23 -29.67 -15.79
CA ASN A 198 -33.39 -29.13 -16.53
C ASN A 198 -33.33 -27.60 -16.64
N GLU A 199 -34.27 -27.00 -17.36
CA GLU A 199 -34.34 -25.54 -17.56
C GLU A 199 -34.52 -24.77 -16.24
N GLN A 200 -35.26 -25.31 -15.27
CA GLN A 200 -35.51 -24.61 -14.01
C GLN A 200 -34.21 -24.53 -13.19
N ASP A 201 -33.49 -25.67 -13.03
CA ASP A 201 -32.22 -25.71 -12.35
C ASP A 201 -31.21 -24.75 -13.03
N PHE A 202 -31.24 -24.70 -14.37
CA PHE A 202 -30.35 -23.79 -15.11
C PHE A 202 -30.69 -22.31 -14.86
N LYS A 203 -31.95 -21.94 -14.81
CA LYS A 203 -32.37 -20.56 -14.49
C LYS A 203 -31.87 -20.13 -13.11
N GLU A 204 -32.04 -21.00 -12.12
CA GLU A 204 -31.61 -20.76 -10.75
C GLU A 204 -30.07 -20.58 -10.69
N VAL A 205 -29.31 -21.54 -11.18
CA VAL A 205 -27.85 -21.50 -11.19
C VAL A 205 -27.32 -20.29 -11.98
N PHE A 206 -27.90 -19.97 -13.13
CA PHE A 206 -27.51 -18.79 -13.90
C PHE A 206 -27.74 -17.48 -13.11
N PHE A 207 -28.89 -17.36 -12.45
CA PHE A 207 -29.21 -16.21 -11.61
C PHE A 207 -28.20 -16.06 -10.46
N GLU A 208 -27.96 -17.14 -9.74
CA GLU A 208 -27.03 -17.18 -8.60
C GLU A 208 -25.62 -16.80 -9.02
N VAL A 209 -25.07 -17.42 -10.05
CA VAL A 209 -23.72 -17.16 -10.53
C VAL A 209 -23.58 -15.72 -11.06
N MET A 210 -24.57 -15.25 -11.82
CA MET A 210 -24.57 -13.88 -12.32
C MET A 210 -24.49 -12.86 -11.18
N HIS A 211 -25.31 -13.03 -10.15
CA HIS A 211 -25.36 -12.10 -9.02
C HIS A 211 -24.17 -12.24 -8.08
N LEU A 212 -23.69 -13.46 -7.85
CA LEU A 212 -22.46 -13.71 -7.10
C LEU A 212 -21.27 -12.97 -7.73
N LEU A 213 -21.07 -13.10 -9.04
CA LEU A 213 -19.95 -12.45 -9.72
C LEU A 213 -20.10 -10.92 -9.77
N LYS A 214 -21.33 -10.40 -9.88
CA LYS A 214 -21.60 -8.96 -9.75
C LYS A 214 -21.29 -8.44 -8.35
N ALA A 215 -21.70 -9.15 -7.31
CA ALA A 215 -21.41 -8.80 -5.92
C ALA A 215 -19.92 -8.82 -5.65
N LYS A 216 -19.22 -9.89 -6.05
CA LYS A 216 -17.75 -9.98 -5.89
C LYS A 216 -17.00 -8.86 -6.61
N SER A 217 -17.43 -8.47 -7.82
CA SER A 217 -16.85 -7.34 -8.52
C SER A 217 -17.02 -6.03 -7.74
N THR A 218 -18.23 -5.76 -7.28
CA THR A 218 -18.54 -4.54 -6.51
C THR A 218 -17.74 -4.48 -5.22
N LEU A 219 -17.71 -5.57 -4.46
CA LEU A 219 -16.95 -5.66 -3.21
C LEU A 219 -15.44 -5.52 -3.45
N SER A 220 -14.93 -6.08 -4.54
CA SER A 220 -13.52 -5.92 -4.92
C SER A 220 -13.16 -4.47 -5.29
N ASP A 221 -14.06 -3.74 -5.95
CA ASP A 221 -13.86 -2.32 -6.27
C ASP A 221 -13.74 -1.45 -4.99
N TYR A 222 -14.51 -1.80 -3.94
CA TYR A 222 -14.43 -1.11 -2.65
C TYR A 222 -13.23 -1.53 -1.80
N LEU A 223 -12.68 -2.73 -2.00
CA LEU A 223 -11.54 -3.24 -1.24
C LEU A 223 -10.36 -2.28 -1.25
N ASP A 224 -9.95 -1.83 -2.43
CA ASP A 224 -8.79 -0.96 -2.59
C ASP A 224 -9.02 0.42 -1.92
N LEU A 225 -10.22 0.97 -2.07
CA LEU A 225 -10.61 2.21 -1.42
C LEU A 225 -10.58 2.09 0.11
N ASN A 226 -11.20 1.04 0.66
CA ASN A 226 -11.22 0.79 2.10
C ASN A 226 -9.82 0.59 2.66
N ARG A 227 -8.97 -0.18 1.96
CA ARG A 227 -7.57 -0.38 2.34
C ARG A 227 -6.81 0.94 2.43
N ARG A 228 -6.96 1.82 1.42
CA ARG A 228 -6.30 3.14 1.40
C ARG A 228 -6.74 4.01 2.57
N TYR A 229 -8.04 4.09 2.85
CA TYR A 229 -8.54 4.87 3.99
C TYR A 229 -8.03 4.34 5.33
N ILE A 230 -8.07 3.03 5.54
CA ILE A 230 -7.62 2.42 6.79
C ILE A 230 -6.12 2.63 6.97
N LYS A 231 -5.32 2.49 5.91
CA LYS A 231 -3.88 2.77 5.95
C LYS A 231 -3.53 4.19 6.38
N THR A 232 -4.40 5.18 6.11
CA THR A 232 -4.12 6.56 6.56
C THR A 232 -4.12 6.73 8.07
N THR A 233 -4.65 5.77 8.82
CA THR A 233 -4.71 5.82 10.29
C THR A 233 -3.46 5.29 10.97
N ASP A 234 -2.61 4.56 10.26
CA ASP A 234 -1.42 3.86 10.77
C ASP A 234 -1.67 2.93 11.98
N VAL A 235 -2.92 2.53 12.22
CA VAL A 235 -3.26 1.53 13.27
C VAL A 235 -3.42 0.12 12.72
N ALA A 236 -3.56 -0.04 11.41
CA ALA A 236 -3.73 -1.33 10.76
C ALA A 236 -2.62 -1.61 9.75
N LEU A 237 -2.12 -2.83 9.77
CA LEU A 237 -1.08 -3.38 8.91
C LEU A 237 -1.69 -4.24 7.83
N PHE A 238 -1.17 -4.14 6.59
CA PHE A 238 -1.57 -4.96 5.45
C PHE A 238 -0.35 -5.72 4.92
N GLU A 239 0.05 -6.75 5.63
CA GLU A 239 1.24 -7.56 5.37
C GLU A 239 0.85 -9.01 5.05
N ASP A 240 1.62 -9.67 4.20
CA ASP A 240 1.50 -11.11 3.90
C ASP A 240 0.10 -11.57 3.48
N GLY A 241 -0.68 -10.68 2.85
CA GLY A 241 -2.04 -11.00 2.38
C GLY A 241 -3.12 -10.98 3.47
N VAL A 242 -2.82 -10.37 4.63
CA VAL A 242 -3.77 -10.19 5.72
C VAL A 242 -3.85 -8.73 6.16
N VAL A 243 -4.92 -8.38 6.87
CA VAL A 243 -5.05 -7.14 7.63
C VAL A 243 -5.07 -7.48 9.11
N LYS A 244 -4.27 -6.76 9.90
CA LYS A 244 -4.17 -6.89 11.36
C LYS A 244 -3.93 -5.52 12.00
N LEU A 245 -4.17 -5.40 13.30
CA LEU A 245 -3.80 -4.20 14.05
C LEU A 245 -2.31 -4.22 14.40
N ASP A 246 -1.68 -3.04 14.45
CA ASP A 246 -0.36 -2.90 15.05
C ASP A 246 -0.44 -3.14 16.57
N ILE A 247 0.70 -3.38 17.21
CA ILE A 247 0.76 -3.92 18.57
C ILE A 247 -0.04 -3.07 19.57
N ILE A 248 0.22 -1.77 19.67
CA ILE A 248 -0.46 -0.89 20.63
C ILE A 248 -1.96 -0.76 20.28
N PRO A 249 -2.37 -0.43 19.04
CA PRO A 249 -3.77 -0.46 18.65
C PRO A 249 -4.49 -1.78 18.93
N LYS A 250 -3.83 -2.93 18.72
CA LYS A 250 -4.40 -4.26 18.99
C LYS A 250 -4.84 -4.37 20.45
N TYR A 251 -3.95 -4.11 21.38
CA TYR A 251 -4.28 -4.26 22.82
C TYR A 251 -5.25 -3.19 23.29
N PHE A 252 -5.19 -1.99 22.71
CA PHE A 252 -6.18 -0.95 22.98
C PHE A 252 -7.58 -1.37 22.53
N PHE A 253 -7.78 -1.69 21.26
CA PHE A 253 -9.12 -2.00 20.75
C PHE A 253 -9.66 -3.34 21.27
N ASN A 254 -8.81 -4.30 21.56
CA ASN A 254 -9.25 -5.55 22.21
C ASN A 254 -9.82 -5.31 23.61
N SER A 255 -9.28 -4.37 24.38
CA SER A 255 -9.76 -4.05 25.73
C SER A 255 -11.15 -3.41 25.76
N ILE A 256 -11.58 -2.80 24.63
CA ILE A 256 -12.87 -2.12 24.47
C ILE A 256 -13.79 -2.80 23.44
N ALA A 257 -13.54 -4.07 23.14
CA ALA A 257 -14.25 -4.78 22.09
C ALA A 257 -15.78 -4.83 22.28
N ASP A 258 -16.22 -4.99 23.53
CA ASP A 258 -17.66 -5.05 23.83
C ASP A 258 -18.33 -3.69 23.60
N GLU A 259 -17.67 -2.60 23.99
CA GLU A 259 -18.13 -1.24 23.77
C GLU A 259 -18.16 -0.89 22.28
N LEU A 260 -17.16 -1.32 21.50
CA LEU A 260 -17.17 -1.17 20.04
C LEU A 260 -18.41 -1.79 19.42
N SER A 261 -18.87 -2.94 19.92
CA SER A 261 -20.07 -3.61 19.40
C SER A 261 -21.35 -2.78 19.58
N HIS A 262 -21.41 -1.95 20.60
CA HIS A 262 -22.55 -1.05 20.85
C HIS A 262 -22.50 0.21 19.97
N ALA A 263 -21.35 0.54 19.41
CA ALA A 263 -21.16 1.72 18.58
C ALA A 263 -21.42 1.48 17.07
N PHE A 264 -21.73 0.27 16.64
CA PHE A 264 -21.90 -0.08 15.20
C PHE A 264 -22.94 0.76 14.49
N THR A 265 -24.08 0.98 15.14
CA THR A 265 -25.27 1.62 14.57
C THR A 265 -25.55 2.99 15.15
N GLN A 266 -24.63 3.54 15.93
CA GLN A 266 -24.79 4.91 16.45
C GLN A 266 -24.67 5.91 15.30
N SER A 267 -25.71 6.73 15.13
CA SER A 267 -25.78 7.76 14.08
C SER A 267 -25.57 9.17 14.61
N ASP A 268 -25.69 9.35 15.94
CA ASP A 268 -25.73 10.67 16.54
C ASP A 268 -24.40 11.41 16.40
N LYS A 269 -24.47 12.63 15.90
CA LYS A 269 -23.37 13.62 15.92
C LYS A 269 -22.04 13.15 15.32
N LEU A 270 -22.08 12.31 14.31
CA LEU A 270 -20.86 11.79 13.66
C LEU A 270 -19.97 12.88 13.06
N TYR A 271 -20.54 13.99 12.69
CA TYR A 271 -19.87 15.13 12.07
C TYR A 271 -19.57 16.28 13.04
N ASP A 272 -20.08 16.20 14.28
CA ASP A 272 -19.77 17.16 15.32
C ASP A 272 -18.38 16.87 15.93
N ASP A 273 -17.91 17.76 16.78
CA ASP A 273 -16.62 17.65 17.47
C ASP A 273 -16.71 16.63 18.62
N VAL A 274 -16.94 15.37 18.23
CA VAL A 274 -17.08 14.22 19.14
C VAL A 274 -15.70 13.71 19.50
N ASP A 275 -15.41 13.60 20.77
CA ASP A 275 -14.19 12.95 21.25
C ASP A 275 -14.29 11.41 21.11
N ILE A 276 -13.15 10.75 21.03
CA ILE A 276 -13.11 9.28 21.03
C ILE A 276 -13.84 8.66 22.24
N GLN A 277 -13.89 9.38 23.36
CA GLN A 277 -14.67 9.02 24.55
C GLN A 277 -16.17 8.89 24.32
N ASP A 278 -16.72 9.67 23.40
CA ASP A 278 -18.15 9.62 23.08
C ASP A 278 -18.49 8.35 22.26
N ILE A 279 -17.48 7.61 21.78
CA ILE A 279 -17.62 6.34 21.08
C ILE A 279 -17.67 5.19 22.08
N ALA A 280 -16.90 5.27 23.17
CA ALA A 280 -16.85 4.28 24.24
C ALA A 280 -16.46 4.95 25.57
N ASP A 281 -17.26 4.74 26.60
CA ASP A 281 -17.12 5.37 27.93
C ASP A 281 -15.83 4.97 28.68
N CYS A 282 -15.04 4.01 28.17
CA CYS A 282 -13.98 3.34 28.92
C CYS A 282 -12.58 3.47 28.30
N LEU A 283 -12.30 4.52 27.57
CA LEU A 283 -11.01 4.72 26.89
C LEU A 283 -9.84 5.09 27.80
N VAL A 284 -9.78 4.56 29.02
CA VAL A 284 -8.59 4.62 29.89
C VAL A 284 -7.89 3.28 29.86
N ILE A 285 -6.82 3.18 29.07
CA ILE A 285 -5.96 2.00 29.14
C ILE A 285 -4.89 2.20 30.20
N ASP A 286 -4.83 1.25 31.10
CA ASP A 286 -3.72 1.07 32.01
C ASP A 286 -2.44 0.73 31.20
N GLU A 287 -1.35 1.45 31.48
CA GLU A 287 -0.03 1.18 30.89
C GLU A 287 0.39 -0.28 31.10
N THR A 288 -0.03 -0.91 32.18
CA THR A 288 0.21 -2.32 32.48
C THR A 288 -0.37 -3.25 31.42
N THR A 289 -1.54 -2.94 30.88
CA THR A 289 -2.18 -3.71 29.81
C THR A 289 -1.36 -3.67 28.53
N ILE A 290 -0.80 -2.50 28.17
CA ILE A 290 0.07 -2.36 26.99
C ILE A 290 1.39 -3.11 27.19
N ILE A 291 2.03 -2.97 28.37
CA ILE A 291 3.29 -3.66 28.68
C ILE A 291 3.10 -5.19 28.62
N ASN A 292 2.03 -5.70 29.23
CA ASN A 292 1.71 -7.13 29.18
C ASN A 292 1.44 -7.61 27.75
N GLY A 293 0.74 -6.80 26.97
CA GLY A 293 0.49 -7.08 25.56
C GLY A 293 1.78 -7.15 24.74
N VAL A 294 2.65 -6.15 24.87
CA VAL A 294 3.96 -6.12 24.19
C VAL A 294 4.82 -7.32 24.61
N ASN A 295 4.83 -7.67 25.90
CA ASN A 295 5.53 -8.84 26.39
C ASN A 295 5.03 -10.14 25.76
N ALA A 296 3.70 -10.31 25.68
CA ALA A 296 3.09 -11.49 25.08
C ALA A 296 3.34 -11.58 23.56
N GLU A 297 3.21 -10.45 22.84
CA GLU A 297 3.36 -10.43 21.39
C GLU A 297 4.81 -10.64 20.92
N LEU A 298 5.77 -10.06 21.65
CA LEU A 298 7.19 -10.10 21.29
C LEU A 298 8.00 -11.18 22.01
N ASP A 299 7.36 -11.96 22.90
CA ASP A 299 8.00 -12.97 23.75
C ASP A 299 9.18 -12.40 24.56
N ILE A 300 8.91 -11.30 25.28
CA ILE A 300 9.90 -10.56 26.09
C ILE A 300 9.37 -10.31 27.50
N SER A 301 10.21 -9.71 28.35
CA SER A 301 9.85 -9.37 29.73
C SER A 301 10.33 -7.96 30.07
N VAL A 302 9.65 -6.95 29.50
CA VAL A 302 9.88 -5.53 29.82
C VAL A 302 8.92 -5.09 30.93
N THR A 303 9.32 -4.08 31.69
CA THR A 303 8.59 -3.61 32.88
C THR A 303 8.21 -2.15 32.81
N THR A 304 8.75 -1.38 31.84
CA THR A 304 8.49 0.03 31.66
C THR A 304 7.99 0.34 30.25
N VAL A 305 7.25 1.42 30.10
CA VAL A 305 6.77 1.92 28.80
C VAL A 305 7.94 2.21 27.85
N GLU A 306 9.05 2.75 28.37
CA GLU A 306 10.23 3.05 27.56
C GLU A 306 10.90 1.77 27.03
N GLU A 307 11.01 0.73 27.84
CA GLU A 307 11.50 -0.58 27.37
C GLU A 307 10.57 -1.19 26.32
N ALA A 308 9.24 -1.06 26.51
CA ALA A 308 8.25 -1.52 25.55
C ALA A 308 8.37 -0.78 24.21
N ARG A 309 8.51 0.56 24.20
CA ARG A 309 8.76 1.36 22.99
C ARG A 309 10.05 0.93 22.27
N ASN A 310 11.14 0.75 23.00
CA ASN A 310 12.39 0.26 22.44
C ASN A 310 12.26 -1.15 21.83
N ALA A 311 11.42 -2.00 22.38
CA ALA A 311 11.16 -3.33 21.85
C ALA A 311 10.31 -3.25 20.57
N ILE A 312 9.31 -2.38 20.53
CA ILE A 312 8.50 -2.10 19.34
C ILE A 312 9.37 -1.52 18.22
N GLU A 313 10.25 -0.55 18.52
CA GLU A 313 11.21 0.01 17.54
C GLU A 313 12.09 -1.10 16.96
N ARG A 314 12.68 -1.96 17.79
CA ARG A 314 13.45 -3.11 17.30
C ARG A 314 12.63 -4.05 16.43
N ASN A 315 11.33 -4.22 16.72
CA ASN A 315 10.43 -5.01 15.90
C ASN A 315 10.17 -4.33 14.54
N ARG A 316 9.98 -3.00 14.51
CA ARG A 316 9.86 -2.24 13.26
C ARG A 316 11.09 -2.42 12.35
N TYR A 317 12.30 -2.40 12.90
CA TYR A 317 13.53 -2.67 12.12
C TYR A 317 13.63 -4.13 11.65
N ARG A 318 13.14 -5.11 12.42
CA ARG A 318 13.04 -6.50 11.93
C ARG A 318 12.07 -6.62 10.75
N ARG A 319 10.91 -5.96 10.83
CA ARG A 319 9.93 -5.89 9.74
C ARG A 319 10.50 -5.18 8.51
N LEU A 320 11.20 -4.07 8.70
CA LEU A 320 11.88 -3.37 7.61
C LEU A 320 12.91 -4.28 6.90
N LYS A 321 13.71 -5.01 7.67
CA LYS A 321 14.67 -5.96 7.10
C LYS A 321 13.96 -7.03 6.28
N HIS A 322 12.91 -7.63 6.81
CA HIS A 322 12.10 -8.60 6.07
C HIS A 322 11.50 -8.00 4.78
N LEU A 323 10.95 -6.78 4.88
CA LEU A 323 10.42 -6.05 3.72
C LEU A 323 11.50 -5.84 2.64
N ILE A 324 12.71 -5.46 3.04
CA ILE A 324 13.85 -5.29 2.12
C ILE A 324 14.22 -6.63 1.47
N ASP A 325 14.33 -7.68 2.25
CA ASP A 325 14.74 -9.00 1.74
C ASP A 325 13.73 -9.60 0.74
N VAL A 326 12.43 -9.34 0.93
CA VAL A 326 11.34 -9.88 0.09
C VAL A 326 10.96 -8.94 -1.05
N LYS A 327 10.77 -7.66 -0.75
CA LYS A 327 10.20 -6.68 -1.70
C LYS A 327 11.26 -5.86 -2.43
N PHE A 328 12.40 -5.55 -1.79
CA PHE A 328 13.45 -4.69 -2.32
C PHE A 328 14.77 -5.44 -2.54
N THR A 329 14.67 -6.61 -3.19
CA THR A 329 15.86 -7.37 -3.65
C THR A 329 16.66 -6.54 -4.65
N ASP A 330 17.94 -6.86 -4.82
CA ASP A 330 18.82 -6.12 -5.73
C ASP A 330 18.26 -6.07 -7.17
N ASP A 331 17.71 -7.18 -7.68
CA ASP A 331 17.08 -7.22 -9.00
C ASP A 331 15.86 -6.30 -9.11
N LYS A 332 15.02 -6.26 -8.07
CA LYS A 332 13.86 -5.37 -8.04
C LYS A 332 14.24 -3.90 -7.93
N LEU A 333 15.28 -3.59 -7.15
CA LEU A 333 15.81 -2.23 -7.05
C LEU A 333 16.40 -1.75 -8.38
N GLN A 334 17.13 -2.61 -9.11
CA GLN A 334 17.62 -2.29 -10.44
C GLN A 334 16.47 -2.06 -11.44
N THR A 335 15.42 -2.88 -11.38
CA THR A 335 14.22 -2.70 -12.21
C THR A 335 13.53 -1.36 -11.90
N LEU A 336 13.35 -1.03 -10.62
CA LEU A 336 12.77 0.25 -10.21
C LEU A 336 13.60 1.44 -10.70
N LEU A 337 14.93 1.41 -10.55
CA LEU A 337 15.81 2.46 -11.05
C LEU A 337 15.67 2.65 -12.57
N GLN A 338 15.58 1.56 -13.33
CA GLN A 338 15.34 1.60 -14.78
C GLN A 338 13.97 2.18 -15.12
N ASP A 339 12.92 1.81 -14.38
CA ASP A 339 11.55 2.27 -14.63
C ASP A 339 11.38 3.76 -14.30
N PHE A 340 12.11 4.30 -13.31
CA PHE A 340 12.13 5.75 -13.02
C PHE A 340 12.70 6.59 -14.16
N GLU A 341 13.58 6.06 -15.00
CA GLU A 341 14.23 6.82 -16.07
C GLU A 341 13.27 7.23 -17.19
N SER A 342 12.30 6.39 -17.53
CA SER A 342 11.39 6.64 -18.66
C SER A 342 10.07 7.29 -18.28
N ARG A 343 9.61 7.19 -17.04
CA ARG A 343 8.30 7.63 -16.54
C ARG A 343 7.09 7.01 -17.27
N GLU A 344 7.34 6.07 -18.17
CA GLU A 344 6.27 5.35 -18.89
C GLU A 344 5.64 4.23 -18.07
N LYS A 345 6.33 3.81 -17.01
CA LYS A 345 5.95 2.69 -16.14
C LYS A 345 5.54 3.12 -14.71
N ASP A 346 5.00 4.31 -14.58
CA ASP A 346 4.56 4.84 -13.28
C ASP A 346 3.53 3.92 -12.58
N SER A 347 2.68 3.22 -13.34
CA SER A 347 1.72 2.24 -12.79
C SER A 347 2.40 0.98 -12.28
N GLU A 348 3.43 0.49 -12.95
CA GLU A 348 4.22 -0.66 -12.53
C GLU A 348 5.04 -0.33 -11.28
N ILE A 349 5.66 0.86 -11.20
CA ILE A 349 6.36 1.35 -10.01
C ILE A 349 5.41 1.38 -8.82
N LYS A 350 4.20 1.95 -8.97
CA LYS A 350 3.19 1.96 -7.91
C LYS A 350 2.78 0.56 -7.48
N SER A 351 2.55 -0.33 -8.43
CA SER A 351 2.21 -1.74 -8.14
C SER A 351 3.34 -2.46 -7.39
N MET A 352 4.61 -2.16 -7.72
CA MET A 352 5.76 -2.77 -7.06
C MET A 352 6.01 -2.22 -5.65
N VAL A 353 5.73 -0.95 -5.39
CA VAL A 353 6.04 -0.31 -4.10
C VAL A 353 4.76 -0.02 -3.31
N THR A 354 4.00 0.99 -3.70
CA THR A 354 2.73 1.37 -3.06
C THR A 354 1.93 2.27 -3.98
N GLU A 355 0.61 2.16 -3.92
CA GLU A 355 -0.29 3.07 -4.62
C GLU A 355 -0.61 4.35 -3.83
N ASN A 356 -0.18 4.42 -2.55
CA ASN A 356 -0.51 5.49 -1.62
C ASN A 356 0.42 6.70 -1.71
N ALA A 357 1.51 6.63 -2.48
CA ALA A 357 2.47 7.71 -2.68
C ALA A 357 2.57 8.11 -4.16
N ASP A 358 3.02 9.33 -4.43
CA ASP A 358 3.40 9.74 -5.77
C ASP A 358 4.79 9.19 -6.16
N ILE A 359 5.11 9.25 -7.44
CA ILE A 359 6.35 8.65 -7.95
C ILE A 359 7.61 9.33 -7.40
N PRO A 360 7.70 10.66 -7.25
CA PRO A 360 8.83 11.29 -6.60
C PRO A 360 9.06 10.77 -5.16
N THR A 361 8.01 10.70 -4.35
CA THR A 361 8.12 10.15 -2.98
C THR A 361 8.56 8.68 -2.96
N ILE A 362 8.08 7.87 -3.92
CA ILE A 362 8.55 6.49 -4.07
C ILE A 362 10.04 6.47 -4.45
N PHE A 363 10.50 7.39 -5.28
CA PHE A 363 11.91 7.48 -5.66
C PHE A 363 12.80 7.82 -4.45
N GLU A 364 12.44 8.84 -3.65
CA GLU A 364 13.10 9.20 -2.39
C GLU A 364 13.21 7.99 -1.45
N TYR A 365 12.09 7.26 -1.27
CA TYR A 365 12.05 6.06 -0.44
C TYR A 365 12.98 4.95 -0.94
N VAL A 366 12.93 4.64 -2.24
CA VAL A 366 13.80 3.62 -2.86
C VAL A 366 15.27 3.97 -2.69
N LEU A 367 15.63 5.25 -2.83
CA LEU A 367 16.99 5.73 -2.56
C LEU A 367 17.39 5.53 -1.10
N GLY A 368 16.49 5.79 -0.15
CA GLY A 368 16.72 5.49 1.27
C GLY A 368 17.02 4.02 1.51
N ILE A 369 16.26 3.12 0.89
CA ILE A 369 16.49 1.67 0.99
C ILE A 369 17.83 1.26 0.36
N ILE A 370 18.17 1.77 -0.82
CA ILE A 370 19.45 1.51 -1.48
C ILE A 370 20.60 1.97 -0.58
N TRP A 371 20.49 3.19 -0.03
CA TRP A 371 21.53 3.75 0.83
C TRP A 371 21.67 2.99 2.15
N TYR A 372 20.58 2.52 2.72
CA TYR A 372 20.61 1.67 3.90
C TYR A 372 21.34 0.34 3.63
N LYS A 373 21.13 -0.28 2.46
CA LYS A 373 21.88 -1.49 2.04
C LYS A 373 23.37 -1.19 1.82
N ILE A 374 23.73 -0.06 1.21
CA ILE A 374 25.11 0.40 1.02
C ILE A 374 25.81 0.61 2.38
N SER A 375 25.05 1.04 3.38
CA SER A 375 25.52 1.27 4.76
C SER A 375 25.43 0.02 5.65
N ASP A 376 25.42 -1.19 5.06
CA ASP A 376 25.34 -2.47 5.78
C ASP A 376 24.12 -2.60 6.70
N MET A 377 23.02 -1.92 6.36
CA MET A 377 21.80 -1.81 7.16
C MET A 377 22.06 -1.28 8.59
N GLN A 378 23.05 -0.38 8.72
CA GLN A 378 23.36 0.30 9.97
C GLN A 378 22.69 1.67 10.02
N GLY A 379 22.43 2.14 11.23
CA GLY A 379 21.77 3.42 11.48
C GLY A 379 20.25 3.33 11.54
N LYS A 380 19.62 4.45 11.87
CA LYS A 380 18.19 4.59 12.09
C LYS A 380 17.49 5.12 10.83
N ILE A 381 17.49 4.35 9.75
CA ILE A 381 16.98 4.80 8.45
C ILE A 381 15.52 5.29 8.51
N LEU A 382 14.67 4.71 9.38
CA LEU A 382 13.29 5.14 9.56
C LEU A 382 13.17 6.57 10.13
N ASP A 383 14.18 7.01 10.90
CA ASP A 383 14.27 8.38 11.43
C ASP A 383 14.99 9.33 10.45
N TYR A 384 15.89 8.77 9.64
CA TYR A 384 16.71 9.55 8.69
C TYR A 384 15.92 9.97 7.45
N MET A 385 15.01 9.11 6.97
CA MET A 385 14.05 9.48 5.93
C MET A 385 13.05 10.49 6.50
N LYS A 386 12.95 11.67 5.88
CA LYS A 386 12.06 12.74 6.32
C LYS A 386 10.65 12.64 5.73
N LEU A 387 10.42 11.61 4.94
CA LEU A 387 9.09 11.28 4.40
C LEU A 387 8.24 10.52 5.44
N SER A 388 6.93 10.65 5.33
CA SER A 388 6.02 9.85 6.15
C SER A 388 5.91 8.43 5.60
N LEU A 389 5.97 7.45 6.50
CA LEU A 389 5.73 6.04 6.18
C LEU A 389 4.37 5.60 6.72
N ASP A 390 3.73 4.66 6.04
CA ASP A 390 2.55 3.97 6.59
C ASP A 390 2.96 2.89 7.60
N ALA A 391 1.98 2.25 8.22
CA ALA A 391 2.23 1.20 9.21
C ALA A 391 2.94 -0.03 8.61
N ASP A 392 2.86 -0.24 7.29
CA ASP A 392 3.59 -1.27 6.55
C ASP A 392 5.03 -0.85 6.19
N LEU A 393 5.48 0.29 6.71
CA LEU A 393 6.80 0.90 6.44
C LEU A 393 7.00 1.30 4.97
N LEU A 394 5.94 1.53 4.23
CA LEU A 394 5.96 2.02 2.84
C LEU A 394 5.72 3.54 2.78
N PRO A 395 6.20 4.24 1.74
CA PRO A 395 6.10 5.69 1.65
C PRO A 395 4.65 6.16 1.47
N LYS A 396 4.32 7.32 2.08
CA LYS A 396 3.00 7.94 2.07
C LYS A 396 3.03 9.37 1.55
N THR A 397 3.85 10.24 2.15
CA THR A 397 4.05 11.63 1.72
C THR A 397 5.54 11.99 1.74
N HIS A 398 5.91 12.93 0.86
CA HIS A 398 7.27 13.45 0.79
C HIS A 398 7.65 14.26 2.05
N ALA A 399 8.95 14.56 2.17
CA ALA A 399 9.50 15.37 3.24
C ALA A 399 8.84 16.75 3.33
N ALA A 400 8.77 17.33 4.52
CA ALA A 400 8.34 18.71 4.71
C ALA A 400 9.33 19.66 4.02
N GLY A 401 8.81 20.68 3.31
CA GLY A 401 9.65 21.60 2.56
C GLY A 401 10.67 22.33 3.45
N GLY A 402 11.90 22.45 2.96
CA GLY A 402 13.00 23.18 3.62
C GLY A 402 14.05 22.31 4.32
N GLU A 403 13.87 20.99 4.32
CA GLU A 403 14.87 20.01 4.76
C GLU A 403 15.22 19.06 3.61
N ALA A 404 16.36 18.37 3.72
CA ALA A 404 16.75 17.34 2.77
C ALA A 404 15.84 16.10 2.89
N ASP A 405 15.68 15.36 1.80
CA ASP A 405 14.81 14.18 1.75
C ASP A 405 15.24 13.11 2.76
N ILE A 406 16.56 12.90 2.91
CA ILE A 406 17.13 11.96 3.86
C ILE A 406 18.36 12.61 4.51
N VAL A 407 18.45 12.52 5.83
CA VAL A 407 19.63 12.97 6.60
C VAL A 407 20.22 11.75 7.31
N TYR A 408 21.18 11.12 6.67
CA TYR A 408 21.84 9.92 7.18
C TYR A 408 22.97 10.31 8.16
N GLU A 409 22.97 9.71 9.35
CA GLU A 409 23.97 9.99 10.39
C GLU A 409 25.02 8.90 10.42
N TYR A 410 26.29 9.29 10.36
CA TYR A 410 27.45 8.41 10.43
C TYR A 410 28.33 8.76 11.62
N ASP A 411 28.54 7.78 12.50
CA ASP A 411 29.52 7.86 13.58
C ASP A 411 30.94 7.80 13.02
N GLU A 412 31.91 8.27 13.80
CA GLU A 412 33.31 8.19 13.45
C GLU A 412 33.79 6.74 13.37
N THR A 413 34.58 6.46 12.33
CA THR A 413 35.23 5.15 12.09
C THR A 413 36.68 5.36 11.65
N GLU A 414 37.42 4.27 11.44
CA GLU A 414 38.75 4.35 10.83
C GLU A 414 38.73 4.85 9.36
N TYR A 415 37.55 4.84 8.69
CA TYR A 415 37.41 5.20 7.27
C TYR A 415 36.89 6.62 7.05
N TYR A 416 36.16 7.18 8.02
CA TYR A 416 35.57 8.53 7.89
C TYR A 416 35.28 9.14 9.27
N PRO A 417 35.32 10.49 9.37
CA PRO A 417 34.92 11.19 10.58
C PRO A 417 33.41 11.14 10.81
N CYS A 418 32.96 11.47 12.03
CA CYS A 418 31.55 11.70 12.30
C CYS A 418 31.00 12.80 11.38
N HIS A 419 29.91 12.50 10.67
CA HIS A 419 29.27 13.44 9.74
C HIS A 419 27.83 13.02 9.41
N ASN A 420 27.07 13.98 8.88
CA ASN A 420 25.78 13.73 8.29
C ASN A 420 25.88 13.77 6.76
N LEU A 421 25.24 12.82 6.12
CA LEU A 421 25.07 12.79 4.68
C LEU A 421 23.63 13.18 4.34
N LEU A 422 23.46 14.26 3.60
CA LEU A 422 22.19 14.66 3.04
C LEU A 422 22.01 13.99 1.68
N LEU A 423 20.93 13.25 1.51
CA LEU A 423 20.52 12.73 0.21
C LEU A 423 19.37 13.58 -0.31
N GLU A 424 19.54 14.09 -1.52
CA GLU A 424 18.54 14.89 -2.24
C GLU A 424 18.22 14.18 -3.55
N ALA A 425 16.97 14.04 -3.86
CA ALA A 425 16.49 13.22 -4.96
C ALA A 425 15.54 13.99 -5.86
N THR A 426 15.72 13.88 -7.18
CA THR A 426 14.77 14.47 -8.11
C THR A 426 14.59 13.64 -9.38
N LEU A 427 13.35 13.64 -9.89
CA LEU A 427 13.00 13.14 -11.21
C LEU A 427 12.88 14.28 -12.25
N ALA A 428 13.16 15.53 -11.84
CA ALA A 428 13.19 16.66 -12.75
C ALA A 428 14.40 16.57 -13.70
N ASP A 429 14.23 17.02 -14.91
CA ASP A 429 15.27 17.00 -15.96
C ASP A 429 15.55 18.39 -16.53
N GLY A 430 16.68 18.55 -17.19
CA GLY A 430 17.09 19.71 -17.98
C GLY A 430 16.82 21.05 -17.30
N THR A 431 16.00 21.90 -17.93
CA THR A 431 15.70 23.26 -17.44
C THR A 431 14.94 23.24 -16.10
N ASN A 432 14.08 22.26 -15.87
CA ASN A 432 13.35 22.13 -14.60
C ASN A 432 14.31 21.78 -13.47
N GLN A 433 15.21 20.83 -13.67
CA GLN A 433 16.24 20.47 -12.68
C GLN A 433 17.08 21.67 -12.28
N ARG A 434 17.53 22.49 -13.25
CA ARG A 434 18.30 23.73 -12.94
C ARG A 434 17.51 24.72 -12.09
N ARG A 435 16.23 24.91 -12.39
CA ARG A 435 15.38 25.88 -11.67
C ARG A 435 14.96 25.40 -10.30
N MET A 436 14.75 24.11 -10.14
CA MET A 436 14.12 23.54 -8.93
C MET A 436 15.15 23.04 -7.92
N GLU A 437 16.41 22.70 -8.34
CA GLU A 437 17.31 21.95 -7.47
C GLU A 437 18.60 22.73 -7.09
N MET A 438 19.11 23.59 -7.98
CA MET A 438 20.42 24.24 -7.74
C MET A 438 20.45 25.07 -6.45
N GLU A 439 19.40 25.85 -6.20
CA GLU A 439 19.30 26.66 -4.98
C GLU A 439 18.83 25.82 -3.78
N PRO A 440 17.74 25.06 -3.85
CA PRO A 440 17.24 24.29 -2.70
C PRO A 440 18.28 23.32 -2.12
N VAL A 441 18.94 22.50 -2.93
CA VAL A 441 19.98 21.57 -2.48
C VAL A 441 21.12 22.29 -1.78
N SER A 442 21.58 23.40 -2.37
CA SER A 442 22.64 24.23 -1.76
C SER A 442 22.19 24.86 -0.44
N ARG A 443 20.93 25.29 -0.35
CA ARG A 443 20.33 25.88 0.84
C ARG A 443 20.15 24.86 1.96
N HIS A 444 19.68 23.66 1.64
CA HIS A 444 19.50 22.58 2.63
C HIS A 444 20.85 22.20 3.24
N LEU A 445 21.88 21.97 2.43
CA LEU A 445 23.21 21.68 2.94
C LEU A 445 23.80 22.86 3.72
N GLY A 446 23.72 24.08 3.19
CA GLY A 446 24.26 25.28 3.84
C GLY A 446 23.63 25.52 5.22
N ARG A 447 22.32 25.45 5.32
CA ARG A 447 21.58 25.55 6.60
C ARG A 447 21.96 24.43 7.57
N HIS A 448 22.10 23.20 7.06
CA HIS A 448 22.53 22.08 7.88
C HIS A 448 23.91 22.31 8.48
N LEU A 449 24.89 22.74 7.66
CA LEU A 449 26.25 23.04 8.11
C LEU A 449 26.28 24.19 9.11
N LEU A 450 25.51 25.26 8.88
CA LEU A 450 25.38 26.38 9.84
C LEU A 450 24.82 25.93 11.18
N ARG A 451 23.79 25.08 11.15
CA ARG A 451 23.10 24.59 12.35
C ARG A 451 23.99 23.66 13.18
N THR A 452 24.70 22.74 12.53
CA THR A 452 25.46 21.68 13.20
C THR A 452 26.92 22.05 13.49
N GLY A 453 27.48 22.97 12.74
CA GLY A 453 28.90 23.29 12.77
C GLY A 453 29.81 22.17 12.24
N ASN A 454 29.27 21.06 11.74
CA ASN A 454 30.02 19.90 11.29
C ASN A 454 30.33 19.99 9.79
N MET A 455 31.50 20.54 9.47
CA MET A 455 31.98 20.73 8.10
C MET A 455 32.34 19.42 7.37
N ASN A 456 32.36 18.27 8.05
CA ASN A 456 32.55 16.98 7.40
C ASN A 456 31.23 16.49 6.73
N SER A 457 30.09 17.07 7.11
CA SER A 457 28.80 16.76 6.50
C SER A 457 28.72 17.24 5.05
N TYR A 458 28.04 16.49 4.21
CA TYR A 458 27.95 16.78 2.78
C TYR A 458 26.66 16.28 2.15
N CYS A 459 26.43 16.66 0.90
CA CYS A 459 25.25 16.24 0.16
C CYS A 459 25.62 15.30 -1.00
N VAL A 460 24.79 14.29 -1.22
CA VAL A 460 24.72 13.52 -2.46
C VAL A 460 23.38 13.83 -3.14
N PHE A 461 23.46 14.40 -4.33
CA PHE A 461 22.30 14.70 -5.16
C PHE A 461 22.09 13.61 -6.20
N ILE A 462 20.90 13.04 -6.28
CA ILE A 462 20.61 11.88 -7.11
C ILE A 462 19.46 12.19 -8.07
N THR A 463 19.67 11.84 -9.35
CA THR A 463 18.69 12.08 -10.41
C THR A 463 18.75 10.99 -11.48
N THR A 464 17.68 10.86 -12.26
CA THR A 464 17.66 9.94 -13.42
C THR A 464 18.45 10.49 -14.61
N ASN A 465 18.54 11.82 -14.75
CA ASN A 465 19.23 12.47 -15.86
C ASN A 465 19.92 13.76 -15.39
N LEU A 466 21.23 13.72 -15.22
CA LEU A 466 22.00 14.82 -14.65
C LEU A 466 22.30 15.91 -15.69
N ASP A 467 21.76 17.12 -15.48
CA ASP A 467 22.09 18.30 -16.31
C ASP A 467 23.54 18.77 -16.04
N ILE A 468 24.27 19.03 -17.09
CA ILE A 468 25.69 19.43 -17.03
C ILE A 468 25.92 20.76 -16.28
N ASN A 469 24.95 21.67 -16.30
CA ASN A 469 25.03 22.93 -15.58
C ASN A 469 24.79 22.73 -14.07
N VAL A 470 23.89 21.79 -13.70
CA VAL A 470 23.69 21.37 -12.30
C VAL A 470 24.98 20.75 -11.76
N LEU A 471 25.56 19.81 -12.51
CA LEU A 471 26.89 19.23 -12.18
C LEU A 471 27.96 20.32 -11.97
N SER A 472 28.05 21.29 -12.90
CA SER A 472 29.01 22.35 -12.83
C SER A 472 28.79 23.27 -11.62
N ASP A 473 27.55 23.64 -11.33
CA ASP A 473 27.19 24.47 -10.18
C ASP A 473 27.53 23.75 -8.86
N PHE A 474 27.08 22.55 -8.67
CA PHE A 474 27.33 21.79 -7.43
C PHE A 474 28.81 21.56 -7.18
N ARG A 475 29.58 21.25 -8.22
CA ARG A 475 31.03 21.14 -8.09
C ARG A 475 31.67 22.45 -7.69
N ASN A 476 31.17 23.60 -8.17
CA ASN A 476 31.70 24.91 -7.82
C ASN A 476 31.35 25.37 -6.40
N ARG A 477 30.37 24.77 -5.74
CA ARG A 477 29.98 25.15 -4.38
C ARG A 477 31.10 25.03 -3.37
N LYS A 478 32.13 24.21 -3.62
CA LYS A 478 33.35 24.16 -2.80
C LYS A 478 34.14 25.48 -2.76
N ASN A 479 33.98 26.31 -3.77
CA ASN A 479 34.67 27.60 -3.87
C ASN A 479 33.75 28.79 -3.54
N SER A 480 32.47 28.54 -3.31
CA SER A 480 31.45 29.56 -3.06
C SER A 480 31.19 29.72 -1.58
N VAL A 481 30.73 30.90 -1.19
CA VAL A 481 30.25 31.19 0.16
C VAL A 481 28.73 31.12 0.16
N PHE A 482 28.16 30.52 1.19
CA PHE A 482 26.72 30.46 1.43
C PHE A 482 26.36 31.30 2.65
N TYR A 483 25.37 32.15 2.52
CA TYR A 483 24.72 32.92 3.59
C TYR A 483 23.25 32.56 3.65
N ASP A 484 22.73 32.23 4.83
CA ASP A 484 21.28 31.97 5.01
C ASP A 484 20.48 33.25 5.26
N THR A 485 21.15 34.27 5.84
CA THR A 485 20.56 35.56 6.18
C THR A 485 21.46 36.73 5.70
N GLN A 486 21.07 37.97 6.01
CA GLN A 486 21.87 39.17 5.77
C GLN A 486 23.01 39.37 6.80
N ASP A 487 23.24 38.39 7.67
CA ASP A 487 24.37 38.39 8.62
C ASP A 487 25.64 37.91 7.91
N TYR A 488 26.51 38.81 7.58
CA TYR A 488 27.77 38.56 6.85
C TYR A 488 28.82 37.82 7.69
N GLU A 489 28.64 37.74 9.01
CA GLU A 489 29.56 37.00 9.89
C GLU A 489 29.18 35.53 10.00
N ASN A 490 27.93 35.17 9.63
CA ASN A 490 27.42 33.81 9.69
C ASN A 490 27.32 33.18 8.29
N TYR A 491 28.40 32.51 7.88
CA TYR A 491 28.50 31.94 6.54
C TYR A 491 29.19 30.57 6.54
N ILE A 492 28.99 29.82 5.47
CA ILE A 492 29.67 28.56 5.16
C ILE A 492 30.45 28.70 3.86
N GLN A 493 31.66 28.15 3.83
CA GLN A 493 32.49 28.03 2.63
C GLN A 493 32.93 26.58 2.46
N GLY A 494 33.03 26.10 1.23
CA GLY A 494 33.57 24.77 0.95
C GLY A 494 32.54 23.65 0.97
N MET A 495 31.28 23.91 0.61
CA MET A 495 30.22 22.89 0.55
C MET A 495 30.58 21.77 -0.41
N LYS A 496 30.48 20.53 0.06
CA LYS A 496 30.69 19.29 -0.72
C LYS A 496 29.35 18.75 -1.19
N ILE A 497 29.08 18.82 -2.50
CA ILE A 497 27.91 18.26 -3.14
C ILE A 497 28.38 17.30 -4.24
N ILE A 498 27.96 16.04 -4.18
CA ILE A 498 28.33 14.99 -5.13
C ILE A 498 27.09 14.61 -5.93
N PRO A 499 26.95 15.06 -7.19
CA PRO A 499 25.83 14.63 -8.03
C PRO A 499 26.09 13.24 -8.62
N LEU A 500 25.07 12.40 -8.60
CA LEU A 500 25.04 11.04 -9.13
C LEU A 500 23.82 10.85 -10.02
N ASP A 501 23.90 9.89 -10.92
CA ASP A 501 22.76 9.41 -11.70
C ASP A 501 22.35 7.97 -11.30
N THR A 502 21.16 7.54 -11.74
CA THR A 502 20.63 6.21 -11.48
C THR A 502 21.50 5.09 -12.05
N GLU A 503 22.25 5.35 -13.13
CA GLU A 503 23.20 4.39 -13.70
C GLU A 503 24.31 4.03 -12.70
N LEU A 504 24.87 5.03 -12.00
CA LEU A 504 25.85 4.80 -10.94
C LEU A 504 25.25 4.02 -9.76
N LEU A 505 23.98 4.28 -9.40
CA LEU A 505 23.32 3.51 -8.36
C LEU A 505 23.12 2.05 -8.75
N LYS A 506 22.80 1.77 -10.01
CA LYS A 506 22.73 0.40 -10.53
C LYS A 506 24.08 -0.31 -10.43
N GLU A 507 25.18 0.39 -10.70
CA GLU A 507 26.53 -0.15 -10.47
C GLU A 507 26.82 -0.39 -8.98
N PHE A 508 26.40 0.49 -8.06
CA PHE A 508 26.56 0.27 -6.62
C PHE A 508 25.90 -1.02 -6.17
N ILE A 509 24.67 -1.27 -6.64
CA ILE A 509 23.91 -2.48 -6.31
C ILE A 509 24.61 -3.69 -6.89
N SER A 510 24.93 -3.69 -8.20
CA SER A 510 25.50 -4.86 -8.89
C SER A 510 26.85 -5.30 -8.33
N LYS A 511 27.65 -4.33 -7.83
CA LYS A 511 28.96 -4.58 -7.23
C LYS A 511 28.93 -4.67 -5.71
N SER A 512 27.75 -4.56 -5.10
CA SER A 512 27.58 -4.54 -3.63
C SER A 512 28.52 -3.53 -2.93
N VAL A 513 28.66 -2.34 -3.52
CA VAL A 513 29.57 -1.30 -3.03
C VAL A 513 29.17 -0.84 -1.63
N LYS A 514 30.15 -0.68 -0.75
CA LYS A 514 29.93 -0.24 0.64
C LYS A 514 30.20 1.23 0.82
N TYR A 515 29.50 1.86 1.77
CA TYR A 515 29.61 3.29 2.03
C TYR A 515 31.06 3.76 2.29
N ARG A 516 31.85 3.01 3.06
CA ARG A 516 33.26 3.33 3.31
C ARG A 516 34.09 3.53 2.03
N THR A 517 33.80 2.74 0.99
CA THR A 517 34.46 2.85 -0.32
C THR A 517 33.96 4.10 -1.06
N LEU A 518 32.64 4.35 -1.02
CA LEU A 518 32.05 5.54 -1.63
C LEU A 518 32.56 6.82 -0.97
N TYR A 519 32.66 6.86 0.36
CA TYR A 519 33.20 8.02 1.08
C TYR A 519 34.59 8.41 0.58
N ALA A 520 35.48 7.43 0.45
CA ALA A 520 36.84 7.68 -0.04
C ALA A 520 36.85 8.22 -1.49
N ILE A 521 36.03 7.62 -2.37
CA ILE A 521 35.91 8.07 -3.76
C ILE A 521 35.32 9.49 -3.82
N PHE A 522 34.30 9.79 -3.05
CA PHE A 522 33.64 11.10 -3.03
C PHE A 522 34.55 12.19 -2.45
N ASP A 523 35.34 11.85 -1.43
CA ASP A 523 36.30 12.79 -0.85
C ASP A 523 37.44 13.12 -1.84
N GLU A 524 37.99 12.13 -2.49
CA GLU A 524 38.98 12.32 -3.54
C GLU A 524 38.41 13.10 -4.73
N ALA A 525 37.19 12.79 -5.16
CA ALA A 525 36.53 13.51 -6.24
C ALA A 525 36.26 14.98 -5.88
N HIS A 526 35.84 15.28 -4.65
CA HIS A 526 35.65 16.64 -4.17
C HIS A 526 36.96 17.43 -4.20
N ASN A 527 38.06 16.84 -3.76
CA ASN A 527 39.38 17.48 -3.69
C ASN A 527 40.08 17.60 -5.06
N SER A 528 39.57 16.94 -6.09
CA SER A 528 40.11 17.01 -7.45
C SER A 528 40.00 18.42 -8.04
N ALA A 529 41.13 19.13 -8.23
CA ALA A 529 41.15 20.49 -8.74
C ALA A 529 41.42 20.58 -10.26
N SER A 530 42.09 19.58 -10.82
CA SER A 530 42.64 19.62 -12.17
C SER A 530 41.74 19.10 -13.27
N VAL A 531 40.66 18.38 -12.92
CA VAL A 531 39.76 17.74 -13.90
C VAL A 531 38.67 18.72 -14.37
N PRO A 532 38.49 18.94 -15.67
CA PRO A 532 37.41 19.78 -16.20
C PRO A 532 36.03 19.29 -15.77
N HIS A 533 35.06 20.20 -15.56
CA HIS A 533 33.73 19.86 -15.06
C HIS A 533 33.04 18.78 -15.89
N HIS A 534 33.11 18.84 -17.22
CA HIS A 534 32.41 17.90 -18.12
C HIS A 534 33.00 16.48 -18.09
N ARG A 535 34.18 16.26 -17.53
CA ARG A 535 34.82 14.94 -17.39
C ARG A 535 34.95 14.49 -15.93
N TRP A 536 34.66 15.37 -15.01
CA TRP A 536 34.89 15.12 -13.60
C TRP A 536 34.12 13.92 -13.06
N LEU A 537 32.80 13.82 -13.36
CA LEU A 537 31.98 12.70 -12.89
C LEU A 537 32.51 11.36 -13.44
N ASP A 538 32.86 11.33 -14.73
CA ASP A 538 33.35 10.11 -15.37
C ASP A 538 34.73 9.71 -14.83
N GLU A 539 35.70 10.65 -14.77
CA GLU A 539 37.06 10.34 -14.39
C GLU A 539 37.27 10.16 -12.88
N CYS A 540 36.57 10.96 -12.04
CA CYS A 540 36.80 10.95 -10.60
C CYS A 540 35.81 10.05 -9.82
N VAL A 541 34.67 9.70 -10.40
CA VAL A 541 33.64 8.87 -9.74
C VAL A 541 33.37 7.58 -10.52
N ARG A 542 32.84 7.69 -11.74
CA ARG A 542 32.34 6.53 -12.50
C ARG A 542 33.46 5.53 -12.80
N GLN A 543 34.60 5.95 -13.32
CA GLN A 543 35.75 5.04 -13.61
C GLN A 543 36.25 4.33 -12.37
N LYS A 544 36.26 5.00 -11.21
CA LYS A 544 36.70 4.40 -9.95
C LYS A 544 35.74 3.34 -9.46
N ILE A 545 34.42 3.59 -9.58
CA ILE A 545 33.40 2.63 -9.24
C ILE A 545 33.42 1.45 -10.21
N SER A 546 33.58 1.72 -11.52
CA SER A 546 33.64 0.68 -12.52
C SER A 546 34.88 -0.23 -12.35
N ALA A 547 35.93 0.27 -11.70
CA ALA A 547 37.17 -0.48 -11.41
C ALA A 547 37.08 -1.34 -10.14
N LEU A 548 36.04 -1.20 -9.29
CA LEU A 548 35.79 -2.06 -8.12
C LEU A 548 35.30 -3.46 -8.57
#